data_bc289d4a6a3f7a202b2118bba84c1cb7
#
_entry.id   bc289d4a6a3f7a202b2118bba84c1cb7
#
_cell.length_a   1.000
_cell.length_b   1.000
_cell.length_c   1.000
_cell.angle_alpha   90.00
_cell.angle_beta   90.00
_cell.angle_gamma   90.00
#
_symmetry.space_group_name_H-M   'P 1'
#
loop_
_entity.id
_entity.type
_entity.pdbx_description
1 polymer ?
#
loop_
_entity_poly.entity_id
_entity_poly.type
_entity_poly.pdbx_seq_one_letter_code
_entity_poly.pdbx_strand_id
1 'polypeptide(L)'
;MLALDLPGHGRSGGEAPASVEQAADAVAAVLDALGVAQAALVGHSWGSLIALEAAARLGPRVSHLVLVGTAFPMKVSPALIDASLNDPMKALTMVNVFSRSTLAPVPSALGPGTWVYGAGMALGKRVLASNRAVNVFHRGFVACDSYANGEAAVAAIACPVLFVLGAQDQMTHPKAAQGLIRTARAAGKQVQVVSVPCGHHQMTEAPEETLAALRDFLRTQATA
;
A
#
# COMPACT_ATOMS: atom_id res chain seq x y z
N MET A 1 5.96 -1.20 -16.77
CA MET A 1 5.57 -0.88 -15.39
C MET A 1 4.67 0.35 -15.42
N LEU A 2 3.56 0.31 -14.70
CA LEU A 2 2.61 1.41 -14.56
C LEU A 2 2.59 1.83 -13.08
N ALA A 3 2.63 3.13 -12.82
CA ALA A 3 2.39 3.71 -11.49
C ALA A 3 1.15 4.60 -11.62
N LEU A 4 0.11 4.29 -10.88
CA LEU A 4 -1.20 4.94 -11.00
C LEU A 4 -1.34 6.05 -9.96
N ASP A 5 -1.75 7.23 -10.41
CA ASP A 5 -2.49 8.14 -9.54
C ASP A 5 -3.95 7.64 -9.50
N LEU A 6 -4.47 7.32 -8.32
CA LEU A 6 -5.87 6.91 -8.18
C LEU A 6 -6.83 8.03 -8.64
N PRO A 7 -8.07 7.72 -9.03
CA PRO A 7 -9.04 8.76 -9.36
C PRO A 7 -9.09 9.87 -8.29
N GLY A 8 -9.11 11.11 -8.72
CA GLY A 8 -9.09 12.29 -7.84
C GLY A 8 -7.79 12.55 -7.10
N HIS A 9 -6.72 11.80 -7.36
CA HIS A 9 -5.39 12.00 -6.77
C HIS A 9 -4.40 12.47 -7.84
N GLY A 10 -3.40 13.25 -7.40
CA GLY A 10 -2.28 13.66 -8.24
C GLY A 10 -2.71 14.32 -9.54
N ARG A 11 -2.45 13.66 -10.68
CA ARG A 11 -2.82 14.13 -12.02
C ARG A 11 -4.05 13.46 -12.60
N SER A 12 -4.62 12.47 -11.90
CA SER A 12 -5.81 11.77 -12.34
C SER A 12 -7.08 12.56 -12.01
N GLY A 13 -7.96 12.69 -13.00
CA GLY A 13 -9.30 13.21 -12.82
C GLY A 13 -10.23 12.21 -12.16
N GLY A 14 -11.53 12.54 -12.17
CA GLY A 14 -12.58 11.69 -11.64
C GLY A 14 -12.79 11.85 -10.13
N GLU A 15 -13.73 11.06 -9.60
CA GLU A 15 -14.07 11.09 -8.18
C GLU A 15 -13.10 10.21 -7.37
N ALA A 16 -12.61 10.76 -6.24
CA ALA A 16 -11.76 10.01 -5.34
C ALA A 16 -12.55 8.84 -4.72
N PRO A 17 -12.02 7.60 -4.72
CA PRO A 17 -12.72 6.44 -4.18
C PRO A 17 -12.99 6.60 -2.68
N ALA A 18 -14.19 6.23 -2.26
CA ALA A 18 -14.60 6.29 -0.86
C ALA A 18 -14.32 4.98 -0.09
N SER A 19 -13.95 3.91 -0.80
CA SER A 19 -13.64 2.61 -0.21
C SER A 19 -12.49 1.92 -0.96
N VAL A 20 -11.96 0.86 -0.36
CA VAL A 20 -10.95 -0.02 -0.98
C VAL A 20 -11.52 -0.68 -2.23
N GLU A 21 -12.79 -1.09 -2.17
CA GLU A 21 -13.49 -1.76 -3.27
C GLU A 21 -13.62 -0.86 -4.50
N GLN A 22 -14.01 0.41 -4.30
CA GLN A 22 -14.08 1.38 -5.40
C GLN A 22 -12.70 1.67 -6.00
N ALA A 23 -11.67 1.73 -5.17
CA ALA A 23 -10.30 1.89 -5.65
C ALA A 23 -9.82 0.67 -6.45
N ALA A 24 -10.22 -0.54 -6.04
CA ALA A 24 -9.94 -1.78 -6.76
C ALA A 24 -10.66 -1.82 -8.13
N ASP A 25 -11.91 -1.34 -8.20
CA ASP A 25 -12.65 -1.20 -9.46
C ASP A 25 -11.93 -0.25 -10.43
N ALA A 26 -11.37 0.86 -9.92
CA ALA A 26 -10.57 1.78 -10.74
C ALA A 26 -9.30 1.12 -11.28
N VAL A 27 -8.62 0.28 -10.51
CA VAL A 27 -7.46 -0.51 -10.99
C VAL A 27 -7.88 -1.45 -12.12
N ALA A 28 -9.00 -2.17 -11.97
CA ALA A 28 -9.53 -3.05 -13.00
C ALA A 28 -9.85 -2.28 -14.28
N ALA A 29 -10.54 -1.13 -14.16
CA ALA A 29 -10.89 -0.29 -15.30
C ALA A 29 -9.65 0.23 -16.07
N VAL A 30 -8.55 0.54 -15.37
CA VAL A 30 -7.28 0.93 -16.03
C VAL A 30 -6.68 -0.23 -16.82
N LEU A 31 -6.68 -1.46 -16.26
CA LEU A 31 -6.19 -2.63 -16.98
C LEU A 31 -7.02 -2.92 -18.23
N ASP A 32 -8.35 -2.75 -18.14
CA ASP A 32 -9.26 -2.92 -19.25
C ASP A 32 -9.03 -1.85 -20.35
N ALA A 33 -8.95 -0.59 -19.96
CA ALA A 33 -8.72 0.53 -20.89
C ALA A 33 -7.38 0.42 -21.64
N LEU A 34 -6.38 -0.21 -21.03
CA LEU A 34 -5.06 -0.41 -21.61
C LEU A 34 -4.93 -1.75 -22.35
N GLY A 35 -5.97 -2.59 -22.37
CA GLY A 35 -5.93 -3.93 -22.96
C GLY A 35 -4.95 -4.87 -22.29
N VAL A 36 -4.68 -4.68 -20.98
CA VAL A 36 -3.72 -5.51 -20.23
C VAL A 36 -4.41 -6.81 -19.82
N ALA A 37 -4.04 -7.90 -20.47
CA ALA A 37 -4.62 -9.22 -20.20
C ALA A 37 -4.21 -9.76 -18.82
N GLN A 38 -2.96 -9.56 -18.42
CA GLN A 38 -2.42 -10.03 -17.13
C GLN A 38 -1.41 -9.04 -16.57
N ALA A 39 -1.43 -8.84 -15.23
CA ALA A 39 -0.51 -7.94 -14.53
C ALA A 39 -0.10 -8.50 -13.17
N ALA A 40 1.10 -8.14 -12.70
CA ALA A 40 1.44 -8.20 -11.28
C ALA A 40 0.93 -6.93 -10.59
N LEU A 41 0.30 -7.08 -9.42
CA LEU A 41 -0.17 -5.97 -8.61
C LEU A 41 0.75 -5.76 -7.41
N VAL A 42 1.22 -4.53 -7.23
CA VAL A 42 2.07 -4.15 -6.09
C VAL A 42 1.39 -2.97 -5.37
N GLY A 43 1.09 -3.14 -4.11
CA GLY A 43 0.47 -2.09 -3.30
C GLY A 43 1.21 -1.86 -1.99
N HIS A 44 1.32 -0.59 -1.60
CA HIS A 44 1.90 -0.19 -0.32
C HIS A 44 0.82 0.39 0.60
N SER A 45 0.81 0.01 1.86
CA SER A 45 -0.12 0.54 2.87
C SER A 45 -1.58 0.42 2.40
N TRP A 46 -2.36 1.51 2.34
CA TRP A 46 -3.69 1.50 1.73
C TRP A 46 -3.71 0.85 0.34
N GLY A 47 -2.70 1.14 -0.49
CA GLY A 47 -2.54 0.50 -1.80
C GLY A 47 -2.40 -1.02 -1.73
N SER A 48 -1.93 -1.58 -0.60
CA SER A 48 -1.86 -3.03 -0.41
C SER A 48 -3.25 -3.66 -0.26
N LEU A 49 -4.18 -2.98 0.41
CA LEU A 49 -5.57 -3.42 0.51
C LEU A 49 -6.28 -3.33 -0.84
N ILE A 50 -6.02 -2.25 -1.59
CA ILE A 50 -6.54 -2.08 -2.96
C ILE A 50 -6.03 -3.19 -3.89
N ALA A 51 -4.72 -3.46 -3.86
CA ALA A 51 -4.11 -4.52 -4.67
C ALA A 51 -4.67 -5.91 -4.30
N LEU A 52 -4.89 -6.16 -3.00
CA LEU A 52 -5.49 -7.39 -2.51
C LEU A 52 -6.92 -7.57 -3.01
N GLU A 53 -7.76 -6.56 -2.84
CA GLU A 53 -9.15 -6.57 -3.29
C GLU A 53 -9.25 -6.72 -4.82
N ALA A 54 -8.43 -5.98 -5.57
CA ALA A 54 -8.35 -6.11 -7.02
C ALA A 54 -7.89 -7.51 -7.45
N ALA A 55 -6.90 -8.11 -6.77
CA ALA A 55 -6.42 -9.46 -7.08
C ALA A 55 -7.50 -10.52 -6.85
N ALA A 56 -8.28 -10.39 -5.78
CA ALA A 56 -9.39 -11.30 -5.51
C ALA A 56 -10.48 -11.24 -6.60
N ARG A 57 -10.78 -10.05 -7.13
CA ARG A 57 -11.82 -9.83 -8.17
C ARG A 57 -11.33 -10.19 -9.57
N LEU A 58 -10.08 -9.88 -9.89
CA LEU A 58 -9.51 -10.10 -11.22
C LEU A 58 -9.07 -11.56 -11.45
N GLY A 59 -8.91 -12.35 -10.37
CA GLY A 59 -8.58 -13.76 -10.45
C GLY A 59 -7.31 -14.04 -11.28
N PRO A 60 -7.39 -14.89 -12.32
CA PRO A 60 -6.21 -15.27 -13.13
C PRO A 60 -5.56 -14.13 -13.92
N ARG A 61 -6.22 -12.97 -14.01
CA ARG A 61 -5.61 -11.77 -14.61
C ARG A 61 -4.48 -11.18 -13.74
N VAL A 62 -4.38 -11.60 -12.48
CA VAL A 62 -3.27 -11.20 -11.62
C VAL A 62 -2.25 -12.33 -11.57
N SER A 63 -1.03 -12.07 -12.07
CA SER A 63 0.05 -13.04 -12.08
C SER A 63 0.75 -13.17 -10.73
N HIS A 64 0.92 -12.05 -10.02
CA HIS A 64 1.56 -11.97 -8.71
C HIS A 64 0.94 -10.84 -7.90
N LEU A 65 0.85 -11.03 -6.59
CA LEU A 65 0.41 -10.00 -5.65
C LEU A 65 1.55 -9.67 -4.67
N VAL A 66 1.86 -8.38 -4.52
CA VAL A 66 2.84 -7.90 -3.54
C VAL A 66 2.18 -6.90 -2.60
N LEU A 67 2.22 -7.21 -1.31
CA LEU A 67 1.66 -6.39 -0.23
C LEU A 67 2.81 -5.81 0.60
N VAL A 68 3.11 -4.53 0.40
CA VAL A 68 4.19 -3.83 1.09
C VAL A 68 3.59 -3.04 2.25
N GLY A 69 4.11 -3.19 3.46
CA GLY A 69 3.64 -2.47 4.64
C GLY A 69 2.13 -2.64 4.85
N THR A 70 1.65 -3.88 4.83
CA THR A 70 0.21 -4.19 4.95
C THR A 70 -0.18 -4.57 6.38
N ALA A 71 -1.45 -4.34 6.70
CA ALA A 71 -2.10 -4.79 7.93
C ALA A 71 -3.56 -5.17 7.65
N PHE A 72 -4.12 -6.06 8.45
CA PHE A 72 -5.56 -6.31 8.44
C PHE A 72 -6.05 -6.83 9.80
N PRO A 73 -7.12 -6.22 10.37
CA PRO A 73 -7.73 -4.97 9.91
C PRO A 73 -6.73 -3.80 9.94
N MET A 74 -6.81 -2.87 8.97
CA MET A 74 -5.95 -1.70 8.93
C MET A 74 -6.63 -0.54 9.67
N LYS A 75 -6.62 -0.66 11.00
CA LYS A 75 -7.25 0.36 11.87
C LYS A 75 -6.42 1.63 11.94
N VAL A 76 -7.11 2.75 11.81
CA VAL A 76 -6.53 4.08 11.89
C VAL A 76 -6.90 4.69 13.24
N SER A 77 -5.92 5.30 13.93
CA SER A 77 -6.20 5.91 15.23
C SER A 77 -7.23 7.05 15.10
N PRO A 78 -8.18 7.18 16.06
CA PRO A 78 -9.14 8.28 16.03
C PRO A 78 -8.49 9.66 15.93
N ALA A 79 -7.35 9.85 16.60
CA ALA A 79 -6.59 11.10 16.54
C ALA A 79 -6.05 11.41 15.13
N LEU A 80 -5.66 10.40 14.35
CA LEU A 80 -5.21 10.60 12.98
C LEU A 80 -6.39 10.85 12.03
N ILE A 81 -7.53 10.17 12.22
CA ILE A 81 -8.76 10.43 11.46
C ILE A 81 -9.23 11.86 11.71
N ASP A 82 -9.32 12.28 12.97
CA ASP A 82 -9.72 13.65 13.32
C ASP A 82 -8.75 14.68 12.73
N ALA A 83 -7.45 14.52 12.94
CA ALA A 83 -6.45 15.42 12.39
C ALA A 83 -6.51 15.48 10.86
N SER A 84 -6.72 14.35 10.18
CA SER A 84 -6.80 14.32 8.72
C SER A 84 -7.96 15.17 8.17
N LEU A 85 -9.05 15.32 8.94
CA LEU A 85 -10.21 16.13 8.58
C LEU A 85 -10.02 17.60 8.99
N ASN A 86 -9.64 17.84 10.24
CA ASN A 86 -9.69 19.17 10.87
C ASN A 86 -8.35 19.92 10.82
N ASP A 87 -7.22 19.21 10.73
CA ASP A 87 -5.88 19.77 10.62
C ASP A 87 -5.00 18.86 9.75
N PRO A 88 -5.19 18.86 8.41
CA PRO A 88 -4.47 17.97 7.50
C PRO A 88 -2.95 18.11 7.58
N MET A 89 -2.43 19.26 7.95
CA MET A 89 -0.98 19.45 8.12
C MET A 89 -0.43 18.72 9.34
N LYS A 90 -1.17 18.70 10.43
CA LYS A 90 -0.86 17.89 11.62
C LYS A 90 -0.90 16.39 11.26
N ALA A 91 -1.92 15.96 10.54
CA ALA A 91 -2.02 14.57 10.09
C ALA A 91 -0.84 14.15 9.19
N LEU A 92 -0.43 14.98 8.24
CA LEU A 92 0.77 14.73 7.42
C LEU A 92 2.05 14.62 8.29
N THR A 93 2.17 15.49 9.29
CA THR A 93 3.28 15.43 10.25
C THR A 93 3.26 14.12 11.02
N MET A 94 2.11 13.71 11.56
CA MET A 94 1.96 12.43 12.27
C MET A 94 2.37 11.25 11.38
N VAL A 95 1.86 11.19 10.15
CA VAL A 95 2.22 10.11 9.20
C VAL A 95 3.73 10.11 8.95
N ASN A 96 4.35 11.25 8.68
CA ASN A 96 5.79 11.32 8.42
C ASN A 96 6.64 10.88 9.63
N VAL A 97 6.20 11.19 10.84
CA VAL A 97 6.90 10.79 12.07
C VAL A 97 6.76 9.28 12.31
N PHE A 98 5.53 8.77 12.30
CA PHE A 98 5.26 7.36 12.63
C PHE A 98 5.62 6.38 11.50
N SER A 99 5.75 6.88 10.27
CA SER A 99 6.15 6.03 9.14
C SER A 99 7.63 5.69 9.11
N ARG A 100 8.46 6.34 9.94
CA ARG A 100 9.92 6.12 9.91
C ARG A 100 10.37 5.27 11.08
N SER A 101 11.39 4.45 10.80
CA SER A 101 12.10 3.75 11.86
C SER A 101 12.83 4.76 12.76
N THR A 102 12.59 4.64 14.07
CA THR A 102 13.35 5.43 15.06
C THR A 102 14.71 4.84 15.35
N LEU A 103 14.96 3.59 14.95
CA LEU A 103 16.17 2.83 15.25
C LEU A 103 17.16 2.81 14.09
N ALA A 104 16.70 2.98 12.87
CA ALA A 104 17.56 3.07 11.70
C ALA A 104 17.67 4.53 11.25
N PRO A 105 18.87 5.10 11.15
CA PRO A 105 19.04 6.35 10.44
C PRO A 105 18.56 6.15 9.01
N VAL A 106 17.93 7.18 8.44
CA VAL A 106 17.55 7.15 7.03
C VAL A 106 18.80 6.82 6.23
N PRO A 107 18.79 5.78 5.39
CA PRO A 107 19.97 5.36 4.67
C PRO A 107 20.57 6.52 3.89
N SER A 108 21.89 6.63 3.91
CA SER A 108 22.67 7.55 3.08
C SER A 108 22.48 7.32 1.58
N ALA A 109 21.78 6.27 1.17
CA ALA A 109 21.36 5.98 -0.19
C ALA A 109 20.63 7.13 -0.89
N LEU A 110 20.06 8.05 -0.11
CA LEU A 110 19.39 9.24 -0.66
C LEU A 110 20.35 10.40 -0.99
N GLY A 111 21.62 10.21 -0.75
CA GLY A 111 22.66 11.20 -1.01
C GLY A 111 22.75 12.34 0.01
N PRO A 112 23.90 13.01 0.08
CA PRO A 112 24.09 14.17 0.95
C PRO A 112 23.09 15.29 0.62
N GLY A 113 22.51 15.89 1.65
CA GLY A 113 21.57 17.00 1.51
C GLY A 113 20.13 16.60 1.20
N THR A 114 19.80 15.31 1.06
CA THR A 114 18.41 14.86 0.88
C THR A 114 17.68 14.83 2.22
N TRP A 115 16.65 15.66 2.33
CA TRP A 115 15.80 15.68 3.51
C TRP A 115 14.51 14.89 3.27
N VAL A 116 14.51 13.62 3.63
CA VAL A 116 13.39 12.67 3.36
C VAL A 116 12.10 13.09 4.02
N TYR A 117 12.18 13.61 5.26
CA TYR A 117 10.99 14.13 5.95
C TYR A 117 10.36 15.27 5.16
N GLY A 118 11.15 16.23 4.70
CA GLY A 118 10.68 17.35 3.90
C GLY A 118 10.11 16.90 2.54
N ALA A 119 10.71 15.88 1.92
CA ALA A 119 10.20 15.30 0.69
C ALA A 119 8.82 14.65 0.91
N GLY A 120 8.64 13.90 2.00
CA GLY A 120 7.35 13.32 2.39
C GLY A 120 6.27 14.39 2.64
N MET A 121 6.64 15.46 3.37
CA MET A 121 5.73 16.61 3.59
C MET A 121 5.37 17.30 2.27
N ALA A 122 6.32 17.52 1.38
CA ALA A 122 6.08 18.16 0.07
C ALA A 122 5.17 17.29 -0.80
N LEU A 123 5.36 15.98 -0.82
CA LEU A 123 4.48 15.05 -1.53
C LEU A 123 3.06 15.07 -0.97
N GLY A 124 2.90 14.94 0.35
CA GLY A 124 1.59 14.99 1.00
C GLY A 124 0.83 16.28 0.74
N LYS A 125 1.51 17.44 0.80
CA LYS A 125 0.91 18.74 0.43
C LYS A 125 0.45 18.77 -1.03
N ARG A 126 1.22 18.23 -1.96
CA ARG A 126 0.83 18.16 -3.38
C ARG A 126 -0.39 17.26 -3.58
N VAL A 127 -0.44 16.12 -2.88
CA VAL A 127 -1.59 15.21 -2.94
C VAL A 127 -2.85 15.90 -2.40
N LEU A 128 -2.77 16.57 -1.24
CA LEU A 128 -3.88 17.35 -0.70
C LEU A 128 -4.35 18.45 -1.66
N ALA A 129 -3.42 19.17 -2.28
CA ALA A 129 -3.72 20.25 -3.21
C ALA A 129 -4.25 19.77 -4.57
N SER A 130 -4.09 18.51 -4.90
CA SER A 130 -4.53 17.95 -6.20
C SER A 130 -6.05 17.84 -6.33
N ASN A 131 -6.76 17.76 -5.20
CA ASN A 131 -8.22 17.71 -5.18
C ASN A 131 -8.77 18.79 -4.24
N ARG A 132 -9.46 19.79 -4.81
CA ARG A 132 -10.06 20.89 -4.04
C ARG A 132 -11.47 20.60 -3.54
N ALA A 133 -12.13 19.60 -4.12
CA ALA A 133 -13.50 19.23 -3.77
C ALA A 133 -13.56 18.24 -2.59
N VAL A 134 -12.55 17.38 -2.47
CA VAL A 134 -12.52 16.30 -1.49
C VAL A 134 -11.14 16.21 -0.85
N ASN A 135 -11.11 16.07 0.47
CA ASN A 135 -9.88 15.73 1.18
C ASN A 135 -9.55 14.24 0.95
N VAL A 136 -8.75 13.97 -0.08
CA VAL A 136 -8.38 12.59 -0.48
C VAL A 136 -7.57 11.86 0.58
N PHE A 137 -6.82 12.60 1.41
CA PHE A 137 -6.02 12.05 2.50
C PHE A 137 -6.92 11.49 3.62
N HIS A 138 -7.92 12.27 4.03
CA HIS A 138 -8.92 11.83 5.00
C HIS A 138 -9.73 10.65 4.45
N ARG A 139 -10.19 10.74 3.19
CA ARG A 139 -10.97 9.67 2.54
C ARG A 139 -10.21 8.35 2.50
N GLY A 140 -8.92 8.37 2.21
CA GLY A 140 -8.06 7.19 2.25
C GLY A 140 -7.98 6.53 3.63
N PHE A 141 -7.87 7.32 4.72
CA PHE A 141 -7.85 6.77 6.08
C PHE A 141 -9.18 6.13 6.48
N VAL A 142 -10.30 6.78 6.13
CA VAL A 142 -11.64 6.22 6.37
C VAL A 142 -11.81 4.92 5.59
N ALA A 143 -11.37 4.86 4.35
CA ALA A 143 -11.41 3.64 3.54
C ALA A 143 -10.57 2.49 4.14
N CYS A 144 -9.37 2.79 4.68
CA CYS A 144 -8.56 1.80 5.40
C CYS A 144 -9.27 1.26 6.63
N ASP A 145 -9.80 2.17 7.47
CA ASP A 145 -10.41 1.82 8.77
C ASP A 145 -11.68 0.99 8.61
N SER A 146 -12.45 1.25 7.54
CA SER A 146 -13.74 0.60 7.27
C SER A 146 -13.62 -0.71 6.48
N TYR A 147 -12.49 -0.99 5.83
CA TYR A 147 -12.34 -2.18 5.01
C TYR A 147 -12.41 -3.47 5.82
N ALA A 148 -13.31 -4.37 5.46
CA ALA A 148 -13.61 -5.59 6.21
C ALA A 148 -13.38 -6.91 5.42
N ASN A 149 -13.11 -6.84 4.10
CA ASN A 149 -13.08 -8.04 3.23
C ASN A 149 -11.69 -8.73 3.15
N GLY A 150 -10.66 -8.26 3.86
CA GLY A 150 -9.27 -8.68 3.65
C GLY A 150 -9.01 -10.18 3.75
N GLU A 151 -9.60 -10.87 4.75
CA GLU A 151 -9.42 -12.32 4.91
C GLU A 151 -10.11 -13.13 3.79
N ALA A 152 -11.33 -12.74 3.40
CA ALA A 152 -12.01 -13.37 2.29
C ALA A 152 -11.29 -13.09 0.97
N ALA A 153 -10.82 -11.86 0.77
CA ALA A 153 -10.05 -11.48 -0.42
C ALA A 153 -8.76 -12.30 -0.54
N VAL A 154 -7.96 -12.42 0.54
CA VAL A 154 -6.70 -13.17 0.47
C VAL A 154 -6.91 -14.67 0.28
N ALA A 155 -8.01 -15.23 0.74
CA ALA A 155 -8.39 -16.61 0.48
C ALA A 155 -8.81 -16.84 -0.99
N ALA A 156 -9.33 -15.79 -1.66
CA ALA A 156 -9.84 -15.86 -3.03
C ALA A 156 -8.79 -15.59 -4.12
N ILE A 157 -7.63 -15.00 -3.82
CA ILE A 157 -6.62 -14.71 -4.85
C ILE A 157 -6.24 -15.97 -5.63
N ALA A 158 -5.93 -15.82 -6.93
CA ALA A 158 -5.55 -16.93 -7.82
C ALA A 158 -4.03 -16.95 -8.13
N CYS A 159 -3.23 -16.15 -7.45
CA CYS A 159 -1.80 -15.96 -7.72
C CYS A 159 -0.95 -16.13 -6.45
N PRO A 160 0.36 -16.33 -6.58
CA PRO A 160 1.28 -16.22 -5.44
C PRO A 160 1.27 -14.84 -4.83
N VAL A 161 1.52 -14.76 -3.51
CA VAL A 161 1.55 -13.50 -2.76
C VAL A 161 2.84 -13.34 -1.96
N LEU A 162 3.42 -12.13 -2.06
CA LEU A 162 4.55 -11.68 -1.26
C LEU A 162 4.09 -10.62 -0.26
N PHE A 163 4.47 -10.80 1.00
CA PHE A 163 4.37 -9.78 2.05
C PHE A 163 5.77 -9.19 2.30
N VAL A 164 5.94 -7.88 2.10
CA VAL A 164 7.15 -7.13 2.46
C VAL A 164 6.84 -6.28 3.67
N LEU A 165 7.39 -6.63 4.82
CA LEU A 165 7.05 -6.03 6.12
C LEU A 165 8.26 -5.29 6.71
N GLY A 166 8.06 -4.04 7.11
CA GLY A 166 9.06 -3.28 7.85
C GLY A 166 9.16 -3.77 9.29
N ALA A 167 10.34 -4.21 9.73
CA ALA A 167 10.52 -4.77 11.07
C ALA A 167 10.21 -3.77 12.20
N GLN A 168 10.37 -2.46 11.94
CA GLN A 168 10.11 -1.35 12.86
C GLN A 168 8.91 -0.50 12.43
N ASP A 169 8.02 -1.04 11.59
CA ASP A 169 6.85 -0.34 11.10
C ASP A 169 5.86 -0.06 12.24
N GLN A 170 5.60 1.21 12.51
CA GLN A 170 4.67 1.67 13.55
C GLN A 170 3.28 2.02 13.00
N MET A 171 3.14 2.15 11.67
CA MET A 171 1.87 2.42 11.01
C MET A 171 1.09 1.11 10.75
N THR A 172 1.77 0.12 10.17
CA THR A 172 1.24 -1.21 9.90
C THR A 172 2.16 -2.26 10.51
N HIS A 173 2.09 -2.40 11.83
CA HIS A 173 2.99 -3.28 12.58
C HIS A 173 2.96 -4.71 12.01
N PRO A 174 4.12 -5.38 11.80
CA PRO A 174 4.21 -6.71 11.17
C PRO A 174 3.27 -7.77 11.76
N LYS A 175 2.95 -7.66 13.05
CA LYS A 175 1.98 -8.57 13.71
C LYS A 175 0.58 -8.46 13.11
N ALA A 176 0.19 -7.29 12.60
CA ALA A 176 -1.14 -7.08 12.03
C ALA A 176 -1.32 -7.74 10.65
N ALA A 177 -0.24 -8.10 9.96
CA ALA A 177 -0.30 -8.87 8.72
C ALA A 177 -0.47 -10.38 8.94
N GLN A 178 -0.25 -10.88 10.17
CA GLN A 178 -0.21 -12.32 10.44
C GLN A 178 -1.56 -13.02 10.23
N GLY A 179 -2.69 -12.30 10.38
CA GLY A 179 -4.03 -12.80 10.04
C GLY A 179 -4.09 -13.19 8.55
N LEU A 180 -3.81 -12.24 7.68
CA LEU A 180 -3.79 -12.46 6.21
C LEU A 180 -2.83 -13.58 5.82
N ILE A 181 -1.62 -13.61 6.39
CA ILE A 181 -0.61 -14.64 6.10
C ILE A 181 -1.13 -16.03 6.46
N ARG A 182 -1.72 -16.19 7.64
CA ARG A 182 -2.31 -17.49 8.06
C ARG A 182 -3.47 -17.90 7.15
N THR A 183 -4.38 -16.98 6.86
CA THR A 183 -5.54 -17.23 5.99
C THR A 183 -5.11 -17.61 4.58
N ALA A 184 -4.13 -16.90 3.98
CA ALA A 184 -3.60 -17.24 2.67
C ALA A 184 -2.98 -18.66 2.65
N ARG A 185 -2.17 -19.00 3.65
CA ARG A 185 -1.57 -20.34 3.77
C ARG A 185 -2.63 -21.45 3.96
N ALA A 186 -3.62 -21.20 4.81
CA ALA A 186 -4.72 -22.13 5.03
C ALA A 186 -5.58 -22.35 3.78
N ALA A 187 -5.69 -21.34 2.92
CA ALA A 187 -6.32 -21.41 1.60
C ALA A 187 -5.42 -22.03 0.51
N GLY A 188 -4.26 -22.58 0.88
CA GLY A 188 -3.33 -23.24 -0.07
C GLY A 188 -2.58 -22.29 -1.00
N LYS A 189 -2.52 -20.98 -0.67
CA LYS A 189 -1.80 -20.01 -1.52
C LYS A 189 -0.29 -20.12 -1.34
N GLN A 190 0.46 -19.86 -2.39
CA GLN A 190 1.92 -19.67 -2.31
C GLN A 190 2.20 -18.34 -1.61
N VAL A 191 2.76 -18.41 -0.39
CA VAL A 191 3.00 -17.22 0.45
C VAL A 191 4.48 -17.08 0.74
N GLN A 192 5.05 -15.96 0.31
CA GLN A 192 6.38 -15.51 0.72
C GLN A 192 6.26 -14.33 1.67
N VAL A 193 7.13 -14.27 2.68
CA VAL A 193 7.22 -13.17 3.64
C VAL A 193 8.66 -12.73 3.74
N VAL A 194 8.90 -11.44 3.50
CA VAL A 194 10.21 -10.80 3.65
C VAL A 194 10.09 -9.70 4.69
N SER A 195 10.95 -9.75 5.71
CA SER A 195 11.09 -8.68 6.69
C SER A 195 12.28 -7.82 6.33
N VAL A 196 12.08 -6.50 6.25
CA VAL A 196 13.15 -5.52 5.95
C VAL A 196 13.42 -4.66 7.19
N PRO A 197 14.67 -4.26 7.46
CA PRO A 197 15.06 -3.56 8.69
C PRO A 197 14.73 -2.06 8.63
N CYS A 198 13.44 -1.72 8.47
CA CYS A 198 12.96 -0.35 8.30
C CYS A 198 11.57 -0.15 8.89
N GLY A 199 11.05 1.08 8.85
CA GLY A 199 9.68 1.46 9.20
C GLY A 199 8.70 1.22 8.06
N HIS A 200 7.72 2.12 7.96
CA HIS A 200 6.61 2.03 6.99
C HIS A 200 6.99 2.44 5.56
N HIS A 201 8.02 3.23 5.40
CA HIS A 201 8.49 3.69 4.09
C HIS A 201 9.58 2.76 3.51
N GLN A 202 9.26 1.47 3.33
CA GLN A 202 10.20 0.44 2.86
C GLN A 202 10.99 0.87 1.62
N MET A 203 10.33 1.51 0.65
CA MET A 203 10.95 1.95 -0.61
C MET A 203 11.99 3.06 -0.44
N THR A 204 11.97 3.77 0.68
CA THR A 204 12.91 4.87 0.96
C THR A 204 13.86 4.59 2.11
N GLU A 205 13.49 3.71 3.03
CA GLU A 205 14.32 3.36 4.18
C GLU A 205 15.18 2.12 3.93
N ALA A 206 14.71 1.20 3.09
CA ALA A 206 15.40 -0.03 2.69
C ALA A 206 15.17 -0.31 1.18
N PRO A 207 15.61 0.60 0.28
CA PRO A 207 15.30 0.52 -1.15
C PRO A 207 15.88 -0.73 -1.81
N GLU A 208 17.11 -1.12 -1.47
CA GLU A 208 17.80 -2.26 -2.08
C GLU A 208 17.12 -3.58 -1.69
N GLU A 209 16.85 -3.77 -0.40
CA GLU A 209 16.19 -4.97 0.12
C GLU A 209 14.76 -5.08 -0.41
N THR A 210 14.04 -3.95 -0.47
CA THR A 210 12.69 -3.90 -1.01
C THR A 210 12.69 -4.25 -2.50
N LEU A 211 13.59 -3.65 -3.28
CA LEU A 211 13.72 -3.94 -4.72
C LEU A 211 14.11 -5.39 -4.97
N ALA A 212 15.06 -5.93 -4.19
CA ALA A 212 15.49 -7.32 -4.31
C ALA A 212 14.32 -8.28 -4.06
N ALA A 213 13.56 -8.06 -2.96
CA ALA A 213 12.41 -8.89 -2.63
C ALA A 213 11.34 -8.89 -3.75
N LEU A 214 11.02 -7.70 -4.30
CA LEU A 214 10.07 -7.59 -5.40
C LEU A 214 10.59 -8.29 -6.67
N ARG A 215 11.83 -7.98 -7.07
CA ARG A 215 12.44 -8.52 -8.29
C ARG A 215 12.52 -10.04 -8.25
N ASP A 216 12.96 -10.61 -7.14
CA ASP A 216 13.17 -12.04 -7.02
C ASP A 216 11.83 -12.78 -6.98
N PHE A 217 10.82 -12.23 -6.31
CA PHE A 217 9.46 -12.78 -6.30
C PHE A 217 8.80 -12.71 -7.69
N LEU A 218 8.89 -11.56 -8.38
CA LEU A 218 8.25 -11.40 -9.70
C LEU A 218 8.90 -12.22 -10.81
N ARG A 219 10.09 -12.78 -10.58
CA ARG A 219 10.75 -13.73 -11.49
C ARG A 219 10.32 -15.18 -11.27
N THR A 220 9.65 -15.49 -10.16
CA THR A 220 9.09 -16.82 -9.95
C THR A 220 7.96 -17.05 -10.95
N GLN A 221 7.87 -18.25 -11.51
CA GLN A 221 6.73 -18.59 -12.35
C GLN A 221 5.50 -18.78 -11.46
N ALA A 222 4.40 -18.13 -11.82
CA ALA A 222 3.12 -18.46 -11.22
C ALA A 222 2.83 -19.93 -11.60
N THR A 223 2.76 -20.82 -10.64
CA THR A 223 2.32 -22.20 -10.90
C THR A 223 0.87 -22.14 -11.37
N ALA A 224 0.66 -22.68 -12.56
CA ALA A 224 -0.66 -22.82 -13.17
C ALA A 224 -1.59 -23.69 -12.32
#